data_69c39ca2437c15cabb57cf88e7bade5c
#
_entry.id   69c39ca2437c15cabb57cf88e7bade5c
#
_cell.length_a   1.000
_cell.length_b   1.000
_cell.length_c   1.000
_cell.angle_alpha   90.00
_cell.angle_beta   90.00
_cell.angle_gamma   90.00
#
_symmetry.space_group_name_H-M   'P 1'
#
loop_
_entity.id
_entity.type
_entity.pdbx_description
1 polymer ?
#
loop_
_entity_poly.entity_id
_entity_poly.type
_entity_poly.pdbx_seq_one_letter_code
_entity_poly.pdbx_strand_id
1 'polypeptide(L)'
;MAAEITEEFVWQNISRRPRDSHKGTFGSVLAVAGSAFYRGAALLAAEGALRTGAGIVTLASVEPVVSAAAARLPECCLCPCRAGAEGGISPENMPLLRRQKATVLLLGPGLGGTAQSAARAAETQALVQQLLPGFAGSAVLDADGLNAAARLLAEGGAFPHPAGELIVTPHPGEMARLTGLSAAQINADREGTALRYAQAWNAVVVLKGARTVVAAPDGRVRVNPTGNPGLSRGGSGDVLAGMTAALLACRLPAYEAAACAVYLHGAAADRAAAVHGEYGMLPHDILPELGRMFAEHQR
;
A
#
# COMPACT_ATOMS: atom_id res chain seq x y z
N MET A 1 -12.85 -6.49 -22.52
CA MET A 1 -11.71 -6.93 -21.68
C MET A 1 -10.71 -5.78 -21.59
N ALA A 2 -10.29 -5.43 -20.38
CA ALA A 2 -9.27 -4.41 -20.17
C ALA A 2 -7.91 -4.84 -20.76
N ALA A 3 -7.11 -3.86 -21.16
CA ALA A 3 -5.76 -4.11 -21.63
C ALA A 3 -4.85 -4.64 -20.50
N GLU A 4 -3.89 -5.48 -20.85
CA GLU A 4 -2.90 -5.94 -19.87
C GLU A 4 -1.86 -4.86 -19.56
N ILE A 5 -1.31 -4.89 -18.36
CA ILE A 5 -0.11 -4.12 -18.02
C ILE A 5 1.07 -4.84 -18.65
N THR A 6 1.84 -4.15 -19.48
CA THR A 6 3.01 -4.73 -20.16
C THR A 6 4.31 -4.23 -19.51
N GLU A 7 5.40 -4.95 -19.71
CA GLU A 7 6.72 -4.52 -19.27
C GLU A 7 7.10 -3.18 -19.91
N GLU A 8 6.78 -3.00 -21.18
CA GLU A 8 6.99 -1.74 -21.90
C GLU A 8 6.26 -0.56 -21.23
N PHE A 9 4.97 -0.75 -20.85
CA PHE A 9 4.21 0.25 -20.11
C PHE A 9 4.93 0.64 -18.82
N VAL A 10 5.46 -0.33 -18.07
CA VAL A 10 6.16 -0.07 -16.80
C VAL A 10 7.39 0.80 -17.03
N TRP A 11 8.24 0.41 -17.99
CA TRP A 11 9.50 1.10 -18.19
C TRP A 11 9.37 2.44 -18.95
N GLN A 12 8.27 2.68 -19.65
CA GLN A 12 7.92 4.01 -20.16
C GLN A 12 7.53 5.00 -19.06
N ASN A 13 6.97 4.51 -17.96
CA ASN A 13 6.54 5.35 -16.82
C ASN A 13 7.61 5.51 -15.74
N ILE A 14 8.53 4.55 -15.59
CA ILE A 14 9.60 4.62 -14.60
C ILE A 14 10.88 5.14 -15.25
N SER A 15 11.12 6.44 -15.10
CA SER A 15 12.32 7.10 -15.63
C SER A 15 13.59 6.67 -14.90
N ARG A 16 14.73 6.73 -15.62
CA ARG A 16 16.06 6.60 -15.00
C ARG A 16 16.29 7.74 -14.01
N ARG A 17 16.99 7.45 -12.91
CA ARG A 17 17.33 8.46 -11.92
C ARG A 17 18.37 9.44 -12.47
N PRO A 18 18.10 10.76 -12.46
CA PRO A 18 19.09 11.77 -12.87
C PRO A 18 20.34 11.70 -11.98
N ARG A 19 21.52 12.00 -12.54
CA ARG A 19 22.78 11.96 -11.79
C ARG A 19 22.88 13.04 -10.72
N ASP A 20 22.25 14.18 -10.93
CA ASP A 20 22.23 15.34 -10.04
C ASP A 20 21.02 15.35 -9.08
N SER A 21 20.44 14.18 -8.81
CA SER A 21 19.31 14.05 -7.91
C SER A 21 19.72 13.99 -6.43
N HIS A 22 18.81 14.36 -5.55
CA HIS A 22 18.93 14.26 -4.10
C HIS A 22 17.70 13.54 -3.51
N LYS A 23 17.73 13.20 -2.22
CA LYS A 23 16.63 12.45 -1.57
C LYS A 23 15.25 13.08 -1.75
N GLY A 24 15.13 14.41 -1.79
CA GLY A 24 13.86 15.11 -2.01
C GLY A 24 13.32 14.99 -3.44
N THR A 25 14.16 14.63 -4.44
CA THR A 25 13.73 14.40 -5.83
C THR A 25 12.74 13.24 -5.92
N PHE A 26 12.92 12.23 -5.09
CA PHE A 26 12.13 10.99 -5.10
C PHE A 26 11.05 10.96 -4.02
N GLY A 27 10.71 12.14 -3.49
CA GLY A 27 9.63 12.30 -2.53
C GLY A 27 9.85 11.61 -1.19
N SER A 28 8.80 11.60 -0.38
CA SER A 28 8.84 11.01 0.96
C SER A 28 7.53 10.29 1.28
N VAL A 29 7.66 9.15 1.95
CA VAL A 29 6.54 8.33 2.43
C VAL A 29 6.46 8.42 3.94
N LEU A 30 5.29 8.77 4.48
CA LEU A 30 4.94 8.55 5.88
C LEU A 30 4.14 7.24 5.93
N ALA A 31 4.72 6.18 6.46
CA ALA A 31 4.03 4.92 6.69
C ALA A 31 3.48 4.89 8.14
N VAL A 32 2.17 4.98 8.27
CA VAL A 32 1.45 4.79 9.55
C VAL A 32 0.95 3.37 9.57
N ALA A 33 1.70 2.49 10.20
CA ALA A 33 1.55 1.04 10.04
C ALA A 33 2.03 0.28 11.27
N GLY A 34 1.55 -0.95 11.44
CA GLY A 34 1.97 -1.86 12.49
C GLY A 34 1.29 -1.64 13.84
N SER A 35 1.40 -2.68 14.64
CA SER A 35 0.94 -2.76 16.03
C SER A 35 1.77 -3.82 16.75
N ALA A 36 1.56 -3.99 18.05
CA ALA A 36 2.26 -5.02 18.84
C ALA A 36 2.13 -6.43 18.25
N PHE A 37 0.98 -6.72 17.60
CA PHE A 37 0.68 -8.02 16.97
C PHE A 37 1.17 -8.13 15.52
N TYR A 38 1.20 -7.02 14.76
CA TYR A 38 1.50 -7.01 13.32
C TYR A 38 2.75 -6.20 13.00
N ARG A 39 3.86 -6.52 13.67
CA ARG A 39 5.14 -5.81 13.50
C ARG A 39 5.70 -5.99 12.08
N GLY A 40 5.58 -7.22 11.54
CA GLY A 40 6.10 -7.57 10.23
C GLY A 40 5.45 -6.78 9.08
N ALA A 41 4.15 -6.49 9.16
CA ALA A 41 3.44 -5.72 8.15
C ALA A 41 4.06 -4.33 7.93
N ALA A 42 4.36 -3.62 9.03
CA ALA A 42 5.00 -2.31 8.98
C ALA A 42 6.41 -2.36 8.37
N LEU A 43 7.20 -3.39 8.72
CA LEU A 43 8.55 -3.57 8.20
C LEU A 43 8.53 -3.87 6.70
N LEU A 44 7.67 -4.79 6.26
CA LEU A 44 7.53 -5.17 4.85
C LEU A 44 7.06 -3.97 4.00
N ALA A 45 6.11 -3.20 4.50
CA ALA A 45 5.65 -1.99 3.83
C ALA A 45 6.75 -0.92 3.72
N ALA A 46 7.48 -0.67 4.80
CA ALA A 46 8.58 0.29 4.82
C ALA A 46 9.74 -0.15 3.90
N GLU A 47 10.15 -1.44 3.98
CA GLU A 47 11.19 -1.99 3.11
C GLU A 47 10.76 -1.98 1.63
N GLY A 48 9.49 -2.32 1.34
CA GLY A 48 8.91 -2.20 0.00
C GLY A 48 9.04 -0.79 -0.54
N ALA A 49 8.75 0.22 0.27
CA ALA A 49 8.89 1.62 -0.13
C ALA A 49 10.35 2.03 -0.37
N LEU A 50 11.27 1.64 0.51
CA LEU A 50 12.70 1.91 0.37
C LEU A 50 13.27 1.26 -0.91
N ARG A 51 13.01 -0.03 -1.12
CA ARG A 51 13.54 -0.81 -2.25
C ARG A 51 12.95 -0.38 -3.59
N THR A 52 11.76 0.21 -3.60
CA THR A 52 11.14 0.75 -4.82
C THR A 52 11.61 2.17 -5.14
N GLY A 53 12.31 2.81 -4.20
CA GLY A 53 13.05 4.02 -4.52
C GLY A 53 12.53 5.31 -3.93
N ALA A 54 11.65 5.28 -2.93
CA ALA A 54 11.31 6.49 -2.17
C ALA A 54 12.56 7.17 -1.60
N GLY A 55 12.63 8.47 -1.68
CA GLY A 55 13.81 9.23 -1.22
C GLY A 55 13.94 9.26 0.29
N ILE A 56 12.81 9.28 1.01
CA ILE A 56 12.72 9.21 2.47
C ILE A 56 11.52 8.37 2.83
N VAL A 57 11.69 7.42 3.75
CA VAL A 57 10.60 6.68 4.38
C VAL A 57 10.62 6.94 5.88
N THR A 58 9.51 7.40 6.43
CA THR A 58 9.31 7.56 7.87
C THR A 58 8.26 6.57 8.34
N LEU A 59 8.64 5.64 9.20
CA LEU A 59 7.71 4.71 9.83
C LEU A 59 7.23 5.28 11.16
N ALA A 60 5.93 5.59 11.21
CA ALA A 60 5.23 5.97 12.44
C ALA A 60 4.53 4.74 13.02
N SER A 61 4.96 4.29 14.18
CA SER A 61 4.43 3.10 14.82
C SER A 61 4.72 3.07 16.32
N VAL A 62 4.17 2.06 17.00
CA VAL A 62 4.42 1.80 18.41
C VAL A 62 5.83 1.25 18.67
N GLU A 63 6.34 1.39 19.89
CA GLU A 63 7.72 1.07 20.27
C GLU A 63 8.20 -0.33 19.83
N PRO A 64 7.42 -1.43 19.99
CA PRO A 64 7.89 -2.75 19.55
C PRO A 64 8.14 -2.88 18.05
N VAL A 65 7.45 -2.07 17.24
CA VAL A 65 7.66 -2.00 15.77
C VAL A 65 8.86 -1.13 15.45
N VAL A 66 8.96 0.04 16.11
CA VAL A 66 10.07 0.99 15.92
C VAL A 66 11.40 0.35 16.27
N SER A 67 11.49 -0.35 17.41
CA SER A 67 12.71 -1.07 17.81
C SER A 67 13.11 -2.16 16.80
N ALA A 68 12.14 -2.92 16.27
CA ALA A 68 12.40 -3.93 15.25
C ALA A 68 12.87 -3.29 13.93
N ALA A 69 12.25 -2.17 13.54
CA ALA A 69 12.64 -1.43 12.34
C ALA A 69 14.03 -0.81 12.46
N ALA A 70 14.40 -0.26 13.61
CA ALA A 70 15.74 0.28 13.88
C ALA A 70 16.85 -0.74 13.68
N ALA A 71 16.58 -2.00 14.06
CA ALA A 71 17.55 -3.08 13.90
C ALA A 71 17.67 -3.64 12.47
N ARG A 72 16.59 -3.53 11.67
CA ARG A 72 16.51 -4.18 10.34
C ARG A 72 16.59 -3.21 9.16
N LEU A 73 16.11 -1.99 9.34
CA LEU A 73 15.96 -0.97 8.29
C LEU A 73 16.59 0.35 8.75
N PRO A 74 17.93 0.41 8.88
CA PRO A 74 18.62 1.62 9.35
C PRO A 74 18.42 2.84 8.43
N GLU A 75 18.00 2.63 7.18
CA GLU A 75 17.68 3.70 6.23
C GLU A 75 16.31 4.35 6.50
N CYS A 76 15.46 3.72 7.33
CA CYS A 76 14.14 4.23 7.65
C CYS A 76 14.20 5.27 8.77
N CYS A 77 13.58 6.44 8.56
CA CYS A 77 13.33 7.38 9.65
C CYS A 77 12.22 6.81 10.55
N LEU A 78 12.33 7.03 11.86
CA LEU A 78 11.40 6.46 12.82
C LEU A 78 10.63 7.57 13.55
N CYS A 79 9.32 7.37 13.70
CA CYS A 79 8.42 8.25 14.45
C CYS A 79 7.70 7.43 15.53
N PRO A 80 8.29 7.32 16.75
CA PRO A 80 7.70 6.56 17.84
C PRO A 80 6.36 7.15 18.28
N CYS A 81 5.32 6.31 18.30
CA CYS A 81 3.96 6.66 18.67
C CYS A 81 3.58 6.01 20.01
N ARG A 82 2.75 6.70 20.78
CA ARG A 82 2.12 6.12 21.98
C ARG A 82 1.21 4.97 21.58
N ALA A 83 1.29 3.88 22.32
CA ALA A 83 0.37 2.77 22.16
C ALA A 83 -1.01 3.10 22.76
N GLY A 84 -2.04 2.64 22.08
CA GLY A 84 -3.43 2.62 22.54
C GLY A 84 -3.90 1.19 22.81
N ALA A 85 -5.18 0.95 22.59
CA ALA A 85 -5.80 -0.34 22.82
C ALA A 85 -5.05 -1.46 22.05
N GLU A 86 -4.89 -2.59 22.69
CA GLU A 86 -4.24 -3.79 22.15
C GLU A 86 -2.85 -3.50 21.52
N GLY A 87 -2.13 -2.50 22.02
CA GLY A 87 -0.80 -2.16 21.52
C GLY A 87 -0.77 -1.63 20.09
N GLY A 88 -1.86 -1.08 19.58
CA GLY A 88 -1.89 -0.35 18.32
C GLY A 88 -1.56 1.14 18.51
N ILE A 89 -1.51 1.91 17.42
CA ILE A 89 -1.24 3.34 17.47
C ILE A 89 -2.45 4.07 18.08
N SER A 90 -2.25 4.84 19.16
CA SER A 90 -3.30 5.66 19.76
C SER A 90 -3.64 6.88 18.87
N PRO A 91 -4.92 7.28 18.74
CA PRO A 91 -5.32 8.55 18.12
C PRO A 91 -4.73 9.80 18.77
N GLU A 92 -4.28 9.72 20.03
CA GLU A 92 -3.57 10.82 20.71
C GLU A 92 -2.30 11.26 19.99
N ASN A 93 -1.74 10.40 19.10
CA ASN A 93 -0.59 10.76 18.27
C ASN A 93 -0.93 11.69 17.10
N MET A 94 -2.19 12.07 16.90
CA MET A 94 -2.61 12.90 15.76
C MET A 94 -1.79 14.19 15.60
N PRO A 95 -1.48 14.96 16.68
CA PRO A 95 -0.64 16.15 16.57
C PRO A 95 0.80 15.84 16.12
N LEU A 96 1.34 14.67 16.49
CA LEU A 96 2.66 14.19 16.06
C LEU A 96 2.65 13.78 14.59
N LEU A 97 1.64 13.01 14.17
CA LEU A 97 1.50 12.51 12.81
C LEU A 97 1.28 13.66 11.81
N ARG A 98 0.45 14.64 12.14
CA ARG A 98 0.20 15.81 11.29
C ARG A 98 1.41 16.72 11.09
N ARG A 99 2.39 16.68 11.99
CA ARG A 99 3.65 17.41 11.85
C ARG A 99 4.66 16.74 10.92
N GLN A 100 4.46 15.45 10.60
CA GLN A 100 5.33 14.74 9.66
C GLN A 100 5.14 15.30 8.26
N LYS A 101 6.23 15.81 7.67
CA LYS A 101 6.21 16.32 6.29
C LYS A 101 6.49 15.16 5.35
N ALA A 102 5.50 14.72 4.62
CA ALA A 102 5.63 13.69 3.60
C ALA A 102 4.80 14.04 2.37
N THR A 103 5.22 13.55 1.21
CA THR A 103 4.47 13.73 -0.05
C THR A 103 3.39 12.67 -0.22
N VAL A 104 3.59 11.50 0.38
CA VAL A 104 2.64 10.38 0.34
C VAL A 104 2.44 9.80 1.74
N LEU A 105 1.19 9.54 2.10
CA LEU A 105 0.78 8.77 3.27
C LEU A 105 0.51 7.32 2.86
N LEU A 106 1.19 6.37 3.49
CA LEU A 106 0.80 4.96 3.48
C LEU A 106 0.13 4.65 4.81
N LEU A 107 -1.16 4.27 4.78
CA LEU A 107 -1.97 4.10 5.98
C LEU A 107 -2.68 2.74 5.95
N GLY A 108 -2.47 1.93 6.99
CA GLY A 108 -3.28 0.74 7.18
C GLY A 108 -2.56 -0.58 7.47
N PRO A 109 -1.44 -0.93 6.82
CA PRO A 109 -0.80 -2.22 7.05
C PRO A 109 -0.58 -2.52 8.53
N GLY A 110 -1.23 -3.56 9.06
CA GLY A 110 -1.04 -4.04 10.41
C GLY A 110 -1.44 -3.11 11.56
N LEU A 111 -2.31 -2.13 11.34
CA LEU A 111 -2.79 -1.25 12.42
C LEU A 111 -3.64 -1.99 13.47
N GLY A 112 -4.23 -3.12 13.06
CA GLY A 112 -5.18 -3.87 13.87
C GLY A 112 -6.61 -3.30 13.80
N GLY A 113 -7.56 -4.15 14.14
CA GLY A 113 -8.99 -3.82 14.00
C GLY A 113 -9.89 -4.74 14.79
N THR A 114 -11.05 -5.07 14.26
CA THR A 114 -12.10 -5.86 14.90
C THR A 114 -11.64 -7.26 15.35
N ALA A 115 -10.64 -7.83 14.66
CA ALA A 115 -10.07 -9.13 15.04
C ALA A 115 -9.37 -9.11 16.40
N GLN A 116 -8.88 -7.94 16.87
CA GLN A 116 -8.30 -7.78 18.20
C GLN A 116 -9.38 -7.39 19.21
N SER A 117 -10.02 -6.24 19.00
CA SER A 117 -11.10 -5.77 19.88
C SER A 117 -11.90 -4.63 19.20
N ALA A 118 -13.09 -4.36 19.76
CA ALA A 118 -13.89 -3.21 19.33
C ALA A 118 -13.17 -1.87 19.62
N ALA A 119 -12.43 -1.78 20.73
CA ALA A 119 -11.64 -0.61 21.09
C ALA A 119 -10.53 -0.36 20.06
N ARG A 120 -9.78 -1.40 19.65
CA ARG A 120 -8.75 -1.26 18.61
C ARG A 120 -9.35 -0.82 17.28
N ALA A 121 -10.48 -1.40 16.89
CA ALA A 121 -11.17 -1.03 15.66
C ALA A 121 -11.63 0.44 15.67
N ALA A 122 -12.13 0.93 16.81
CA ALA A 122 -12.54 2.34 16.96
C ALA A 122 -11.33 3.29 16.87
N GLU A 123 -10.20 2.95 17.50
CA GLU A 123 -8.98 3.77 17.39
C GLU A 123 -8.40 3.79 15.98
N THR A 124 -8.38 2.65 15.27
CA THR A 124 -7.95 2.60 13.85
C THR A 124 -8.88 3.42 12.97
N GLN A 125 -10.20 3.35 13.21
CA GLN A 125 -11.18 4.18 12.50
C GLN A 125 -10.95 5.66 12.75
N ALA A 126 -10.70 6.06 14.00
CA ALA A 126 -10.40 7.45 14.37
C ALA A 126 -9.11 7.95 13.69
N LEU A 127 -8.07 7.12 13.60
CA LEU A 127 -6.83 7.45 12.87
C LEU A 127 -7.13 7.72 11.38
N VAL A 128 -7.84 6.82 10.71
CA VAL A 128 -8.19 6.97 9.28
C VAL A 128 -9.04 8.22 9.05
N GLN A 129 -10.10 8.39 9.86
CA GLN A 129 -11.04 9.50 9.75
C GLN A 129 -10.39 10.88 9.96
N GLN A 130 -9.37 10.96 10.82
CA GLN A 130 -8.75 12.23 11.17
C GLN A 130 -7.47 12.53 10.37
N LEU A 131 -6.69 11.49 10.02
CA LEU A 131 -5.42 11.68 9.36
C LEU A 131 -5.57 11.81 7.84
N LEU A 132 -6.37 10.93 7.22
CA LEU A 132 -6.47 10.88 5.77
C LEU A 132 -7.06 12.16 5.17
N PRO A 133 -8.23 12.69 5.61
CA PRO A 133 -8.75 13.96 5.07
C PRO A 133 -7.88 15.19 5.39
N GLY A 134 -7.09 15.12 6.46
CA GLY A 134 -6.19 16.21 6.85
C GLY A 134 -4.82 16.16 6.18
N PHE A 135 -4.55 15.15 5.33
CA PHE A 135 -3.27 15.00 4.68
C PHE A 135 -3.21 15.78 3.37
N ALA A 136 -2.22 16.67 3.23
CA ALA A 136 -2.10 17.59 2.09
C ALA A 136 -1.58 16.93 0.80
N GLY A 137 -0.91 15.77 0.91
CA GLY A 137 -0.37 15.01 -0.21
C GLY A 137 -1.31 13.90 -0.70
N SER A 138 -0.76 12.98 -1.46
CA SER A 138 -1.45 11.78 -1.94
C SER A 138 -1.37 10.64 -0.93
N ALA A 139 -2.22 9.60 -1.05
CA ALA A 139 -2.22 8.51 -0.10
C ALA A 139 -2.42 7.13 -0.75
N VAL A 140 -1.91 6.11 -0.06
CA VAL A 140 -2.23 4.70 -0.26
C VAL A 140 -2.91 4.17 0.99
N LEU A 141 -4.12 3.63 0.84
CA LEU A 141 -4.90 3.03 1.92
C LEU A 141 -5.02 1.51 1.70
N ASP A 142 -4.56 0.72 2.66
CA ASP A 142 -4.53 -0.75 2.57
C ASP A 142 -4.99 -1.40 3.88
N ALA A 143 -5.33 -2.66 3.83
CA ALA A 143 -5.53 -3.56 4.96
C ALA A 143 -6.49 -2.99 6.03
N ASP A 144 -6.02 -2.80 7.28
CA ASP A 144 -6.86 -2.29 8.37
C ASP A 144 -7.35 -0.86 8.13
N GLY A 145 -6.64 -0.08 7.31
CA GLY A 145 -7.12 1.22 6.84
C GLY A 145 -8.38 1.10 5.98
N LEU A 146 -8.45 0.11 5.09
CA LEU A 146 -9.65 -0.19 4.30
C LEU A 146 -10.79 -0.72 5.17
N ASN A 147 -10.48 -1.56 6.15
CA ASN A 147 -11.47 -2.05 7.12
C ASN A 147 -12.07 -0.89 7.93
N ALA A 148 -11.26 0.08 8.32
CA ALA A 148 -11.73 1.29 8.99
C ALA A 148 -12.61 2.17 8.07
N ALA A 149 -12.22 2.35 6.80
CA ALA A 149 -13.04 3.04 5.83
C ALA A 149 -14.39 2.34 5.59
N ALA A 150 -14.42 1.01 5.55
CA ALA A 150 -15.66 0.24 5.44
C ALA A 150 -16.61 0.47 6.63
N ARG A 151 -16.07 0.60 7.84
CA ARG A 151 -16.88 0.94 9.03
C ARG A 151 -17.45 2.36 8.94
N LEU A 152 -16.66 3.33 8.51
CA LEU A 152 -17.13 4.70 8.29
C LEU A 152 -18.29 4.75 7.30
N LEU A 153 -18.19 3.99 6.19
CA LEU A 153 -19.27 3.89 5.21
C LEU A 153 -20.53 3.22 5.78
N ALA A 154 -20.36 2.16 6.57
CA ALA A 154 -21.49 1.46 7.22
C ALA A 154 -22.22 2.34 8.24
N GLU A 155 -21.52 3.31 8.85
CA GLU A 155 -22.07 4.32 9.77
C GLU A 155 -22.67 5.53 9.03
N GLY A 156 -22.75 5.50 7.70
CA GLY A 156 -23.32 6.57 6.86
C GLY A 156 -22.35 7.72 6.57
N GLY A 157 -21.06 7.55 6.86
CA GLY A 157 -20.03 8.52 6.52
C GLY A 157 -19.64 8.48 5.03
N ALA A 158 -18.87 9.48 4.58
CA ALA A 158 -18.28 9.48 3.26
C ALA A 158 -16.98 8.68 3.23
N PHE A 159 -16.57 8.22 2.03
CA PHE A 159 -15.25 7.59 1.85
C PHE A 159 -14.16 8.64 2.15
N PRO A 160 -13.22 8.37 3.08
CA PRO A 160 -12.21 9.35 3.47
C PRO A 160 -11.20 9.57 2.32
N HIS A 161 -10.85 10.82 2.05
CA HIS A 161 -9.98 11.19 0.92
C HIS A 161 -8.94 12.23 1.34
N PRO A 162 -7.66 12.13 0.91
CA PRO A 162 -6.65 13.17 1.12
C PRO A 162 -6.88 14.36 0.19
N ALA A 163 -6.09 15.42 0.33
CA ALA A 163 -6.13 16.55 -0.61
C ALA A 163 -5.60 16.18 -2.01
N GLY A 164 -4.64 15.26 -2.07
CA GLY A 164 -4.07 14.73 -3.32
C GLY A 164 -4.79 13.48 -3.83
N GLU A 165 -4.10 12.68 -4.63
CA GLU A 165 -4.63 11.45 -5.19
C GLU A 165 -4.72 10.34 -4.14
N LEU A 166 -5.66 9.43 -4.31
CA LEU A 166 -5.85 8.27 -3.44
C LEU A 166 -5.74 6.97 -4.25
N ILE A 167 -4.95 6.03 -3.72
CA ILE A 167 -4.91 4.64 -4.19
C ILE A 167 -5.43 3.75 -3.06
N VAL A 168 -6.36 2.86 -3.38
CA VAL A 168 -6.86 1.84 -2.45
C VAL A 168 -6.55 0.44 -2.99
N THR A 169 -6.11 -0.46 -2.11
CA THR A 169 -5.59 -1.77 -2.53
C THR A 169 -6.37 -2.95 -1.94
N PRO A 170 -7.70 -3.02 -2.11
CA PRO A 170 -8.50 -4.07 -1.49
C PRO A 170 -8.27 -5.46 -2.13
N HIS A 171 -8.18 -6.51 -1.33
CA HIS A 171 -8.48 -7.85 -1.78
C HIS A 171 -10.01 -8.08 -1.83
N PRO A 172 -10.54 -9.16 -2.47
CA PRO A 172 -12.00 -9.34 -2.62
C PRO A 172 -12.78 -9.29 -1.31
N GLY A 173 -12.20 -9.76 -0.20
CA GLY A 173 -12.85 -9.70 1.12
C GLY A 173 -12.92 -8.29 1.71
N GLU A 174 -11.90 -7.45 1.50
CA GLU A 174 -11.92 -6.02 1.86
C GLU A 174 -12.90 -5.26 0.97
N MET A 175 -12.87 -5.55 -0.34
CA MET A 175 -13.82 -4.97 -1.28
C MET A 175 -15.27 -5.30 -0.92
N ALA A 176 -15.55 -6.52 -0.50
CA ALA A 176 -16.88 -6.93 -0.03
C ALA A 176 -17.34 -6.09 1.18
N ARG A 177 -16.45 -5.86 2.15
CA ARG A 177 -16.78 -5.01 3.32
C ARG A 177 -17.02 -3.55 2.95
N LEU A 178 -16.25 -3.02 1.99
CA LEU A 178 -16.36 -1.64 1.53
C LEU A 178 -17.65 -1.40 0.71
N THR A 179 -18.11 -2.40 -0.02
CA THR A 179 -19.17 -2.23 -1.04
C THR A 179 -20.50 -2.86 -0.66
N GLY A 180 -20.52 -3.77 0.32
CA GLY A 180 -21.67 -4.61 0.63
C GLY A 180 -21.92 -5.73 -0.39
N LEU A 181 -21.13 -5.85 -1.46
CA LEU A 181 -21.23 -6.93 -2.43
C LEU A 181 -20.62 -8.23 -1.85
N SER A 182 -21.13 -9.36 -2.28
CA SER A 182 -20.50 -10.65 -1.96
C SER A 182 -19.20 -10.84 -2.76
N ALA A 183 -18.27 -11.63 -2.23
CA ALA A 183 -17.05 -11.99 -2.97
C ALA A 183 -17.34 -12.66 -4.32
N ALA A 184 -18.43 -13.41 -4.42
CA ALA A 184 -18.88 -14.04 -5.66
C ALA A 184 -19.27 -12.98 -6.72
N GLN A 185 -20.04 -11.97 -6.33
CA GLN A 185 -20.40 -10.86 -7.22
C GLN A 185 -19.17 -10.07 -7.68
N ILE A 186 -18.24 -9.79 -6.77
CA ILE A 186 -16.98 -9.11 -7.09
C ILE A 186 -16.16 -9.92 -8.09
N ASN A 187 -16.02 -11.24 -7.85
CA ASN A 187 -15.24 -12.10 -8.73
C ASN A 187 -15.89 -12.35 -10.10
N ALA A 188 -17.21 -12.26 -10.20
CA ALA A 188 -17.94 -12.41 -11.46
C ALA A 188 -17.69 -11.21 -12.42
N ASP A 189 -17.47 -10.02 -11.88
CA ASP A 189 -17.15 -8.82 -12.68
C ASP A 189 -16.13 -7.94 -11.93
N ARG A 190 -14.86 -8.35 -11.96
CA ARG A 190 -13.78 -7.65 -11.28
C ARG A 190 -13.45 -6.29 -11.93
N GLU A 191 -13.46 -6.24 -13.28
CA GLU A 191 -13.16 -5.03 -14.04
C GLU A 191 -14.25 -3.96 -13.81
N GLY A 192 -15.53 -4.32 -13.98
CA GLY A 192 -16.64 -3.40 -13.74
C GLY A 192 -16.77 -2.98 -12.29
N THR A 193 -16.54 -3.92 -11.34
CA THR A 193 -16.54 -3.59 -9.90
C THR A 193 -15.42 -2.58 -9.57
N ALA A 194 -14.19 -2.83 -10.00
CA ALA A 194 -13.07 -1.93 -9.73
C ALA A 194 -13.32 -0.55 -10.32
N LEU A 195 -13.79 -0.46 -11.58
CA LEU A 195 -14.08 0.80 -12.25
C LEU A 195 -15.21 1.58 -11.56
N ARG A 196 -16.32 0.90 -11.26
CA ARG A 196 -17.47 1.53 -10.57
C ARG A 196 -17.05 2.21 -9.27
N TYR A 197 -16.25 1.52 -8.45
CA TYR A 197 -15.85 2.06 -7.16
C TYR A 197 -14.64 3.01 -7.25
N ALA A 198 -13.81 2.92 -8.28
CA ALA A 198 -12.83 3.96 -8.58
C ALA A 198 -13.51 5.30 -8.84
N GLN A 199 -14.59 5.31 -9.62
CA GLN A 199 -15.39 6.49 -9.89
C GLN A 199 -16.14 6.98 -8.65
N ALA A 200 -16.78 6.07 -7.90
CA ALA A 200 -17.58 6.42 -6.72
C ALA A 200 -16.74 7.03 -5.59
N TRP A 201 -15.49 6.55 -5.41
CA TRP A 201 -14.58 7.03 -4.37
C TRP A 201 -13.59 8.08 -4.86
N ASN A 202 -13.61 8.41 -6.15
CA ASN A 202 -12.60 9.26 -6.79
C ASN A 202 -11.15 8.79 -6.45
N ALA A 203 -10.92 7.48 -6.52
CA ALA A 203 -9.65 6.84 -6.13
C ALA A 203 -9.22 5.80 -7.16
N VAL A 204 -7.92 5.57 -7.29
CA VAL A 204 -7.42 4.41 -8.04
C VAL A 204 -7.66 3.16 -7.20
N VAL A 205 -8.38 2.18 -7.77
CA VAL A 205 -8.67 0.90 -7.12
C VAL A 205 -7.76 -0.18 -7.66
N VAL A 206 -6.98 -0.80 -6.79
CA VAL A 206 -6.17 -2.00 -7.04
C VAL A 206 -6.90 -3.20 -6.42
N LEU A 207 -7.77 -3.85 -7.20
CA LEU A 207 -8.50 -5.04 -6.75
C LEU A 207 -7.58 -6.27 -6.83
N LYS A 208 -6.95 -6.59 -5.70
CA LYS A 208 -5.96 -7.67 -5.55
C LYS A 208 -6.53 -9.06 -5.86
N GLY A 209 -5.71 -9.96 -6.41
CA GLY A 209 -6.01 -11.36 -6.69
C GLY A 209 -5.23 -11.86 -7.89
N ALA A 210 -5.46 -13.11 -8.31
CA ALA A 210 -4.97 -13.58 -9.60
C ALA A 210 -5.51 -12.64 -10.70
N ARG A 211 -4.60 -12.12 -11.55
CA ARG A 211 -4.93 -11.06 -12.51
C ARG A 211 -5.50 -9.80 -11.81
N THR A 212 -4.72 -9.19 -10.92
CA THR A 212 -5.08 -7.95 -10.23
C THR A 212 -5.56 -6.89 -11.21
N VAL A 213 -6.70 -6.25 -10.90
CA VAL A 213 -7.28 -5.18 -11.71
C VAL A 213 -6.90 -3.83 -11.12
N VAL A 214 -6.42 -2.92 -11.97
CA VAL A 214 -6.17 -1.52 -11.62
C VAL A 214 -7.15 -0.64 -12.41
N ALA A 215 -7.96 0.12 -11.71
CA ALA A 215 -8.97 1.00 -12.30
C ALA A 215 -8.83 2.44 -11.77
N ALA A 216 -8.97 3.42 -12.65
CA ALA A 216 -8.93 4.84 -12.33
C ALA A 216 -10.30 5.51 -12.45
N PRO A 217 -10.53 6.64 -11.77
CA PRO A 217 -11.80 7.39 -11.85
C PRO A 217 -12.13 7.89 -13.26
N ASP A 218 -11.11 8.11 -14.09
CA ASP A 218 -11.23 8.59 -15.47
C ASP A 218 -11.66 7.51 -16.48
N GLY A 219 -11.87 6.27 -16.04
CA GLY A 219 -12.34 5.17 -16.87
C GLY A 219 -11.25 4.22 -17.34
N ARG A 220 -9.98 4.50 -17.09
CA ARG A 220 -8.87 3.60 -17.45
C ARG A 220 -8.90 2.35 -16.58
N VAL A 221 -8.79 1.18 -17.23
CA VAL A 221 -8.71 -0.12 -16.55
C VAL A 221 -7.61 -0.97 -17.20
N ARG A 222 -6.78 -1.61 -16.38
CA ARG A 222 -5.80 -2.60 -16.82
C ARG A 222 -5.80 -3.80 -15.90
N VAL A 223 -5.33 -4.92 -16.45
CA VAL A 223 -5.20 -6.20 -15.72
C VAL A 223 -3.74 -6.60 -15.67
N ASN A 224 -3.26 -7.00 -14.50
CA ASN A 224 -1.90 -7.48 -14.33
C ASN A 224 -1.75 -8.95 -14.71
N PRO A 225 -0.85 -9.32 -15.64
CA PRO A 225 -0.62 -10.71 -16.02
C PRO A 225 0.42 -11.43 -15.16
N THR A 226 1.20 -10.71 -14.32
CA THR A 226 2.34 -11.25 -13.55
C THR A 226 1.93 -11.75 -12.17
N GLY A 227 2.76 -12.58 -11.56
CA GLY A 227 2.58 -13.13 -10.23
C GLY A 227 2.16 -14.59 -10.23
N ASN A 228 2.39 -15.26 -9.12
CA ASN A 228 2.17 -16.69 -8.95
C ASN A 228 1.50 -16.99 -7.59
N PRO A 229 1.04 -18.24 -7.36
CA PRO A 229 0.39 -18.65 -6.11
C PRO A 229 1.21 -18.45 -4.84
N GLY A 230 2.55 -18.36 -4.92
CA GLY A 230 3.41 -18.05 -3.78
C GLY A 230 3.11 -16.70 -3.12
N LEU A 231 2.48 -15.77 -3.86
CA LEU A 231 1.97 -14.51 -3.33
C LEU A 231 0.71 -14.67 -2.43
N SER A 232 0.07 -15.84 -2.42
CA SER A 232 -1.08 -16.12 -1.53
C SER A 232 -0.62 -16.34 -0.08
N ARG A 233 0.07 -15.34 0.48
CA ARG A 233 0.73 -15.39 1.79
C ARG A 233 0.62 -14.04 2.50
N GLY A 234 0.51 -14.07 3.83
CA GLY A 234 0.53 -12.86 4.65
C GLY A 234 1.83 -12.06 4.44
N GLY A 235 1.71 -10.77 4.27
CA GLY A 235 2.85 -9.87 4.00
C GLY A 235 3.02 -9.44 2.55
N SER A 236 2.51 -10.21 1.56
CA SER A 236 2.62 -9.87 0.14
C SER A 236 1.92 -8.54 -0.19
N GLY A 237 0.74 -8.31 0.41
CA GLY A 237 0.01 -7.04 0.27
C GLY A 237 0.75 -5.87 0.88
N ASP A 238 1.40 -6.06 2.04
CA ASP A 238 2.15 -5.00 2.71
C ASP A 238 3.34 -4.53 1.85
N VAL A 239 4.06 -5.48 1.21
CA VAL A 239 5.12 -5.15 0.24
C VAL A 239 4.56 -4.34 -0.92
N LEU A 240 3.44 -4.79 -1.53
CA LEU A 240 2.80 -4.08 -2.64
C LEU A 240 2.37 -2.67 -2.25
N ALA A 241 1.79 -2.50 -1.06
CA ALA A 241 1.37 -1.18 -0.55
C ALA A 241 2.56 -0.23 -0.40
N GLY A 242 3.68 -0.72 0.12
CA GLY A 242 4.94 0.03 0.20
C GLY A 242 5.49 0.42 -1.17
N MET A 243 5.52 -0.53 -2.11
CA MET A 243 5.95 -0.28 -3.50
C MET A 243 5.08 0.78 -4.19
N THR A 244 3.76 0.68 -4.02
CA THR A 244 2.80 1.63 -4.58
C THR A 244 3.02 3.04 -4.02
N ALA A 245 3.20 3.16 -2.69
CA ALA A 245 3.47 4.44 -2.05
C ALA A 245 4.79 5.07 -2.52
N ALA A 246 5.82 4.26 -2.78
CA ALA A 246 7.10 4.76 -3.28
C ALA A 246 7.00 5.32 -4.71
N LEU A 247 6.33 4.61 -5.63
CA LEU A 247 6.17 5.09 -7.00
C LEU A 247 5.31 6.38 -7.03
N LEU A 248 4.28 6.46 -6.20
CA LEU A 248 3.50 7.68 -6.03
C LEU A 248 4.36 8.81 -5.46
N ALA A 249 5.24 8.54 -4.49
CA ALA A 249 6.19 9.52 -3.95
C ALA A 249 7.22 9.97 -5.00
N CYS A 250 7.64 9.09 -5.89
CA CYS A 250 8.48 9.39 -7.05
C CYS A 250 7.75 10.21 -8.13
N ARG A 251 6.54 10.69 -7.85
CA ARG A 251 5.71 11.57 -8.69
C ARG A 251 5.11 10.90 -9.93
N LEU A 252 5.00 9.58 -9.96
CA LEU A 252 4.12 8.96 -10.93
C LEU A 252 2.67 9.32 -10.59
N PRO A 253 1.82 9.64 -11.58
CA PRO A 253 0.37 9.77 -11.34
C PRO A 253 -0.18 8.48 -10.72
N ALA A 254 -1.23 8.57 -9.93
CA ALA A 254 -1.69 7.45 -9.10
C ALA A 254 -2.01 6.16 -9.89
N TYR A 255 -2.59 6.30 -11.08
CA TYR A 255 -2.91 5.14 -11.92
C TYR A 255 -1.64 4.43 -12.41
N GLU A 256 -0.67 5.18 -12.91
CA GLU A 256 0.61 4.67 -13.39
C GLU A 256 1.43 4.08 -12.25
N ALA A 257 1.45 4.74 -11.08
CA ALA A 257 2.10 4.24 -9.87
C ALA A 257 1.52 2.90 -9.43
N ALA A 258 0.19 2.78 -9.38
CA ALA A 258 -0.49 1.54 -9.02
C ALA A 258 -0.24 0.42 -10.04
N ALA A 259 -0.38 0.70 -11.34
CA ALA A 259 -0.18 -0.28 -12.40
C ALA A 259 1.27 -0.80 -12.44
N CYS A 260 2.25 0.12 -12.38
CA CYS A 260 3.66 -0.26 -12.34
C CYS A 260 4.00 -1.07 -11.07
N ALA A 261 3.49 -0.66 -9.90
CA ALA A 261 3.73 -1.39 -8.64
C ALA A 261 3.20 -2.82 -8.70
N VAL A 262 1.96 -3.01 -9.19
CA VAL A 262 1.33 -4.33 -9.31
C VAL A 262 2.10 -5.24 -10.27
N TYR A 263 2.53 -4.72 -11.43
CA TYR A 263 3.31 -5.48 -12.39
C TYR A 263 4.67 -5.88 -11.81
N LEU A 264 5.43 -4.92 -11.28
CA LEU A 264 6.75 -5.17 -10.71
C LEU A 264 6.71 -6.14 -9.53
N HIS A 265 5.71 -6.01 -8.67
CA HIS A 265 5.50 -6.91 -7.54
C HIS A 265 5.28 -8.35 -8.01
N GLY A 266 4.40 -8.55 -9.00
CA GLY A 266 4.14 -9.87 -9.58
C GLY A 266 5.36 -10.44 -10.32
N ALA A 267 6.00 -9.66 -11.18
CA ALA A 267 7.17 -10.10 -11.95
C ALA A 267 8.38 -10.42 -11.05
N ALA A 268 8.60 -9.64 -10.00
CA ALA A 268 9.64 -9.94 -9.01
C ALA A 268 9.31 -11.20 -8.20
N ALA A 269 8.02 -11.43 -7.90
CA ALA A 269 7.58 -12.67 -7.26
C ALA A 269 7.76 -13.89 -8.17
N ASP A 270 7.55 -13.77 -9.48
CA ASP A 270 7.81 -14.85 -10.43
C ASP A 270 9.30 -15.23 -10.46
N ARG A 271 10.20 -14.24 -10.39
CA ARG A 271 11.65 -14.47 -10.26
C ARG A 271 12.00 -15.10 -8.92
N ALA A 272 11.41 -14.65 -7.82
CA ALA A 272 11.62 -15.24 -6.50
C ALA A 272 11.14 -16.70 -6.45
N ALA A 273 10.01 -17.01 -7.06
CA ALA A 273 9.49 -18.37 -7.16
C ALA A 273 10.41 -19.29 -7.99
N ALA A 274 11.08 -18.76 -9.02
CA ALA A 274 12.05 -19.53 -9.79
C ALA A 274 13.28 -19.94 -8.95
N VAL A 275 13.60 -19.19 -7.88
CA VAL A 275 14.72 -19.48 -6.97
C VAL A 275 14.28 -20.36 -5.79
N HIS A 276 13.14 -20.00 -5.15
CA HIS A 276 12.70 -20.59 -3.87
C HIS A 276 11.54 -21.57 -4.02
N GLY A 277 10.95 -21.68 -5.20
CA GLY A 277 9.66 -22.34 -5.42
C GLY A 277 8.49 -21.54 -4.81
N GLU A 278 7.27 -21.76 -5.31
CA GLU A 278 6.06 -21.09 -4.82
C GLU A 278 5.77 -21.37 -3.33
N TYR A 279 6.16 -22.56 -2.84
CA TYR A 279 6.02 -22.93 -1.42
C TYR A 279 7.08 -22.31 -0.53
N GLY A 280 8.29 -22.09 -1.03
CA GLY A 280 9.44 -21.63 -0.24
C GLY A 280 9.59 -20.12 -0.19
N MET A 281 9.13 -19.39 -1.22
CA MET A 281 9.30 -17.94 -1.29
C MET A 281 8.53 -17.23 -0.17
N LEU A 282 9.14 -16.19 0.36
CA LEU A 282 8.54 -15.27 1.34
C LEU A 282 8.36 -13.88 0.72
N PRO A 283 7.45 -13.04 1.25
CA PRO A 283 7.22 -11.70 0.70
C PRO A 283 8.48 -10.83 0.59
N HIS A 284 9.43 -10.97 1.49
CA HIS A 284 10.68 -10.21 1.42
C HIS A 284 11.67 -10.71 0.33
N ASP A 285 11.51 -11.92 -0.20
CA ASP A 285 12.33 -12.43 -1.31
C ASP A 285 12.02 -11.70 -2.64
N ILE A 286 10.85 -11.05 -2.72
CA ILE A 286 10.46 -10.20 -3.85
C ILE A 286 11.42 -9.01 -4.00
N LEU A 287 11.87 -8.43 -2.90
CA LEU A 287 12.59 -7.17 -2.89
C LEU A 287 14.00 -7.23 -3.51
N PRO A 288 14.82 -8.28 -3.29
CA PRO A 288 16.07 -8.47 -4.03
C PRO A 288 15.83 -8.60 -5.55
N GLU A 289 14.80 -9.34 -5.96
CA GLU A 289 14.48 -9.52 -7.38
C GLU A 289 13.99 -8.21 -8.02
N LEU A 290 13.21 -7.41 -7.32
CA LEU A 290 12.84 -6.06 -7.74
C LEU A 290 14.11 -5.21 -7.99
N GLY A 291 15.10 -5.26 -7.10
CA GLY A 291 16.36 -4.55 -7.28
C GLY A 291 17.13 -4.99 -8.53
N ARG A 292 17.11 -6.30 -8.84
CA ARG A 292 17.70 -6.83 -10.08
C ARG A 292 16.99 -6.33 -11.33
N MET A 293 15.65 -6.29 -11.33
CA MET A 293 14.85 -5.75 -12.45
C MET A 293 15.20 -4.29 -12.74
N PHE A 294 15.30 -3.45 -11.70
CA PHE A 294 15.75 -2.07 -11.88
C PHE A 294 17.18 -1.97 -12.43
N ALA A 295 18.11 -2.80 -11.94
CA ALA A 295 19.49 -2.82 -12.42
C ALA A 295 19.61 -3.25 -13.88
N GLU A 296 18.81 -4.21 -14.33
CA GLU A 296 18.72 -4.66 -15.71
C GLU A 296 18.20 -3.56 -16.65
N HIS A 297 17.15 -2.85 -16.21
CA HIS A 297 16.57 -1.75 -17.01
C HIS A 297 17.51 -0.53 -17.11
N GLN A 298 18.39 -0.32 -16.14
CA GLN A 298 19.33 0.81 -16.15
C GLN A 298 20.57 0.60 -17.04
N ARG A 299 20.83 -0.62 -17.48
CA ARG A 299 21.92 -0.95 -18.42
C ARG A 299 21.54 -0.59 -19.85
#